data_aab56deeaef0d9010d0c5640d4210edb
#
_entry.id   aab56deeaef0d9010d0c5640d4210edb
#
_cell.length_a   1.000
_cell.length_b   1.000
_cell.length_c   1.000
_cell.angle_alpha   90.00
_cell.angle_beta   90.00
_cell.angle_gamma   90.00
#
_symmetry.space_group_name_H-M   'P 1'
#
loop_
_entity.id
_entity.type
_entity.pdbx_description
1 polymer ?
#
loop_
_entity_poly.entity_id
_entity_poly.type
_entity_poly.pdbx_seq_one_letter_code
_entity_poly.pdbx_strand_id
1 'polypeptide(L)'
;MVLLHENIVGIDSAIFMHPTIWKASGHVDAFNDPLIDNRDSKKRYRADVLIEDQLAKYDDKINKEVAKAAKRFGEAFDEAQFRSTNARVLEHQAKRDALHERFAKALNDNNLEELRQIILDEEIVCPISGTKNWTEVRQFNLMFTTEMGSTSEGAMKVYLRPETAQGIFVNYLNVQKTGRMKIPFGIAQIGKAFRNEIVARQFIFRMREFEQMEMQFFVRPGEEMEWFKQWKATRLKWHQAMGLGNEKYRYHDHEKLAHYANAATDIEFEMPFGFKEVEGIHSRTNFDLSQHEKFSGKKIQYFDPELNQSYTPYVIETSIGVDRVFLSVMAGSYCEETLENGETRVVLKLPAALAPIKLAVLPLVK
;
A
#
# COMPACT_ATOMS: atom_id res chain seq x y z
N MET A 1 3.78 -16.19 10.54
CA MET A 1 3.44 -15.50 11.79
C MET A 1 2.72 -16.41 12.77
N VAL A 2 1.46 -16.77 12.52
CA VAL A 2 0.62 -17.53 13.50
C VAL A 2 1.29 -18.82 14.01
N LEU A 3 1.90 -19.62 13.14
CA LEU A 3 2.52 -20.90 13.55
C LEU A 3 3.87 -20.75 14.25
N LEU A 4 4.49 -19.59 14.23
CA LEU A 4 5.83 -19.36 14.78
C LEU A 4 5.84 -18.45 16.02
N HIS A 5 4.66 -17.95 16.43
CA HIS A 5 4.51 -17.05 17.56
C HIS A 5 3.33 -17.49 18.43
N GLU A 6 3.59 -17.72 19.72
CA GLU A 6 2.58 -18.16 20.67
C GLU A 6 1.51 -17.10 20.98
N ASN A 7 1.87 -15.83 20.78
CA ASN A 7 1.01 -14.69 21.04
C ASN A 7 0.35 -14.10 19.77
N ILE A 8 0.30 -14.85 18.66
CA ILE A 8 -0.42 -14.45 17.45
C ILE A 8 -1.41 -15.54 17.07
N VAL A 9 -2.68 -15.17 16.95
CA VAL A 9 -3.76 -16.09 16.58
C VAL A 9 -4.36 -15.74 15.24
N GLY A 10 -4.81 -16.74 14.50
CA GLY A 10 -5.48 -16.57 13.20
C GLY A 10 -6.99 -16.50 13.36
N ILE A 11 -7.63 -15.66 12.54
CA ILE A 11 -9.08 -15.63 12.37
C ILE A 11 -9.46 -15.69 10.89
N ASP A 12 -10.71 -16.01 10.61
CA ASP A 12 -11.34 -15.82 9.31
C ASP A 12 -12.66 -15.09 9.52
N SER A 13 -12.71 -13.82 9.15
CA SER A 13 -13.89 -12.97 9.27
C SER A 13 -14.63 -12.86 7.93
N ALA A 14 -15.91 -12.49 7.99
CA ALA A 14 -16.76 -12.39 6.82
C ALA A 14 -16.27 -11.32 5.80
N ILE A 15 -16.50 -11.59 4.50
CA ILE A 15 -16.28 -10.63 3.43
C ILE A 15 -17.34 -9.52 3.47
N PHE A 16 -18.61 -9.89 3.66
CA PHE A 16 -19.68 -8.95 3.86
C PHE A 16 -19.81 -8.63 5.34
N MET A 17 -19.72 -7.36 5.68
CA MET A 17 -19.88 -6.90 7.05
C MET A 17 -20.89 -5.76 7.12
N HIS A 18 -21.42 -5.53 8.30
CA HIS A 18 -22.41 -4.49 8.53
C HIS A 18 -21.89 -3.11 8.09
N PRO A 19 -22.68 -2.30 7.36
CA PRO A 19 -22.21 -1.01 6.82
C PRO A 19 -21.61 -0.05 7.85
N THR A 20 -22.07 -0.12 9.10
CA THR A 20 -21.55 0.71 10.20
C THR A 20 -20.07 0.46 10.48
N ILE A 21 -19.54 -0.74 10.20
CA ILE A 21 -18.11 -1.06 10.35
C ILE A 21 -17.29 -0.18 9.42
N TRP A 22 -17.70 -0.08 8.15
CA TRP A 22 -17.04 0.72 7.13
C TRP A 22 -17.23 2.23 7.33
N LYS A 23 -18.31 2.61 7.99
CA LYS A 23 -18.54 3.99 8.42
C LYS A 23 -17.63 4.35 9.60
N ALA A 24 -17.48 3.46 10.57
CA ALA A 24 -16.60 3.64 11.72
C ALA A 24 -15.14 3.78 11.28
N SER A 25 -14.67 2.97 10.33
CA SER A 25 -13.31 3.02 9.80
C SER A 25 -13.08 4.16 8.79
N GLY A 26 -14.12 4.91 8.40
CA GLY A 26 -14.03 6.02 7.44
C GLY A 26 -14.05 5.61 5.96
N HIS A 27 -14.08 4.32 5.63
CA HIS A 27 -14.02 3.85 4.22
C HIS A 27 -15.22 4.31 3.39
N VAL A 28 -16.40 4.45 3.98
CA VAL A 28 -17.59 4.91 3.24
C VAL A 28 -17.42 6.37 2.81
N ASP A 29 -16.81 7.19 3.65
CA ASP A 29 -16.77 8.63 3.48
C ASP A 29 -15.47 9.12 2.80
N ALA A 30 -14.34 8.42 3.01
CA ALA A 30 -13.01 8.92 2.62
C ALA A 30 -12.23 8.00 1.66
N PHE A 31 -12.71 6.79 1.38
CA PHE A 31 -12.00 5.86 0.49
C PHE A 31 -12.35 6.13 -0.97
N ASN A 32 -11.90 7.28 -1.46
CA ASN A 32 -12.26 7.80 -2.78
C ASN A 32 -11.00 8.17 -3.57
N ASP A 33 -11.04 7.95 -4.89
CA ASP A 33 -10.08 8.49 -5.85
C ASP A 33 -10.68 9.70 -6.59
N PRO A 34 -9.91 10.77 -6.81
CA PRO A 34 -10.33 11.89 -7.65
C PRO A 34 -10.21 11.51 -9.13
N LEU A 35 -11.34 11.45 -9.84
CA LEU A 35 -11.38 11.04 -11.23
C LEU A 35 -11.68 12.18 -12.17
N ILE A 36 -11.03 12.16 -13.34
CA ILE A 36 -11.23 13.07 -14.45
C ILE A 36 -11.32 12.28 -15.77
N ASP A 37 -12.23 12.66 -16.63
CA ASP A 37 -12.38 12.05 -17.95
C ASP A 37 -11.85 13.01 -19.04
N ASN A 38 -11.18 12.45 -20.06
CA ASN A 38 -10.87 13.21 -21.25
C ASN A 38 -11.99 12.97 -22.30
N ARG A 39 -12.61 14.04 -22.77
CA ARG A 39 -13.80 13.99 -23.65
C ARG A 39 -13.48 13.43 -25.03
N ASP A 40 -12.26 13.63 -25.52
CA ASP A 40 -11.87 13.22 -26.87
C ASP A 40 -11.46 11.74 -26.90
N SER A 41 -10.65 11.28 -25.94
CA SER A 41 -10.26 9.87 -25.84
C SER A 41 -11.33 8.99 -25.19
N LYS A 42 -12.33 9.58 -24.50
CA LYS A 42 -13.34 8.90 -23.68
C LYS A 42 -12.71 8.00 -22.61
N LYS A 43 -11.50 8.31 -22.19
CA LYS A 43 -10.76 7.57 -21.15
C LYS A 43 -10.79 8.32 -19.84
N ARG A 44 -10.80 7.51 -18.77
CA ARG A 44 -10.83 7.95 -17.38
C ARG A 44 -9.45 7.84 -16.77
N TYR A 45 -9.08 8.83 -15.98
CA TYR A 45 -7.81 8.94 -15.30
C TYR A 45 -8.00 9.34 -13.83
N ARG A 46 -7.05 9.04 -13.00
CA ARG A 46 -6.93 9.64 -11.67
C ARG A 46 -6.29 11.01 -11.82
N ALA A 47 -6.96 12.03 -11.31
CA ALA A 47 -6.48 13.41 -11.38
C ALA A 47 -5.17 13.61 -10.61
N ASP A 48 -5.07 12.99 -9.44
CA ASP A 48 -3.86 13.00 -8.61
C ASP A 48 -2.66 12.36 -9.34
N VAL A 49 -2.84 11.20 -9.99
CA VAL A 49 -1.76 10.54 -10.74
C VAL A 49 -1.31 11.38 -11.95
N LEU A 50 -2.22 12.06 -12.64
CA LEU A 50 -1.84 12.96 -13.73
C LEU A 50 -0.94 14.11 -13.25
N ILE A 51 -1.21 14.63 -12.04
CA ILE A 51 -0.41 15.69 -11.43
C ILE A 51 0.93 15.14 -10.94
N GLU A 52 0.95 13.95 -10.32
CA GLU A 52 2.18 13.25 -9.92
C GLU A 52 3.09 12.98 -11.13
N ASP A 53 2.52 12.51 -12.25
CA ASP A 53 3.26 12.33 -13.51
C ASP A 53 3.85 13.64 -14.03
N GLN A 54 3.18 14.77 -13.79
CA GLN A 54 3.71 16.09 -14.15
C GLN A 54 4.86 16.53 -13.22
N LEU A 55 4.75 16.29 -11.92
CA LEU A 55 5.85 16.49 -10.97
C LEU A 55 7.08 15.66 -11.36
N ALA A 56 6.90 14.39 -11.70
CA ALA A 56 7.96 13.50 -12.16
C ALA A 56 8.62 14.02 -13.45
N LYS A 57 7.89 14.68 -14.37
CA LYS A 57 8.49 15.31 -15.56
C LYS A 57 9.39 16.50 -15.21
N TYR A 58 9.09 17.25 -14.14
CA TYR A 58 9.99 18.30 -13.65
C TYR A 58 11.27 17.69 -13.07
N ASP A 59 11.16 16.63 -12.27
CA ASP A 59 12.33 15.91 -11.75
C ASP A 59 13.19 15.32 -12.88
N ASP A 60 12.57 14.75 -13.91
CA ASP A 60 13.26 14.26 -15.10
C ASP A 60 14.03 15.37 -15.84
N LYS A 61 13.45 16.57 -15.96
CA LYS A 61 14.13 17.72 -16.57
C LYS A 61 15.33 18.15 -15.74
N ILE A 62 15.19 18.22 -14.42
CA ILE A 62 16.28 18.53 -13.49
C ILE A 62 17.40 17.49 -13.65
N ASN A 63 17.08 16.21 -13.59
CA ASN A 63 18.05 15.12 -13.68
C ASN A 63 18.76 15.08 -15.04
N LYS A 64 18.07 15.40 -16.14
CA LYS A 64 18.67 15.52 -17.48
C LYS A 64 19.70 16.66 -17.55
N GLU A 65 19.42 17.81 -16.95
CA GLU A 65 20.40 18.93 -16.92
C GLU A 65 21.61 18.57 -16.06
N VAL A 66 21.40 17.92 -14.90
CA VAL A 66 22.47 17.40 -14.04
C VAL A 66 23.33 16.37 -14.78
N ALA A 67 22.72 15.40 -15.46
CA ALA A 67 23.43 14.36 -16.20
C ALA A 67 24.26 14.94 -17.39
N LYS A 68 23.73 15.98 -18.08
CA LYS A 68 24.48 16.68 -19.12
C LYS A 68 25.71 17.40 -18.54
N ALA A 69 25.55 18.05 -17.38
CA ALA A 69 26.65 18.75 -16.72
C ALA A 69 27.71 17.75 -16.22
N ALA A 70 27.30 16.64 -15.61
CA ALA A 70 28.20 15.58 -15.15
C ALA A 70 29.05 15.02 -16.32
N LYS A 71 28.42 14.78 -17.48
CA LYS A 71 29.18 14.37 -18.70
C LYS A 71 30.17 15.41 -19.21
N ARG A 72 29.85 16.70 -19.03
CA ARG A 72 30.68 17.81 -19.50
C ARG A 72 31.86 18.08 -18.58
N PHE A 73 31.69 18.00 -17.28
CA PHE A 73 32.68 18.40 -16.27
C PHE A 73 33.44 17.20 -15.68
N GLY A 74 33.02 15.95 -15.93
CA GLY A 74 33.71 14.74 -15.49
C GLY A 74 33.92 14.69 -13.99
N GLU A 75 35.12 14.30 -13.54
CA GLU A 75 35.46 14.15 -12.12
C GLU A 75 35.43 15.47 -11.31
N ALA A 76 35.47 16.62 -11.98
CA ALA A 76 35.38 17.94 -11.33
C ALA A 76 33.91 18.40 -11.09
N PHE A 77 32.91 17.56 -11.39
CA PHE A 77 31.51 17.91 -11.25
C PHE A 77 31.04 17.84 -9.83
N ASP A 78 30.63 18.99 -9.25
CA ASP A 78 29.93 19.09 -7.98
C ASP A 78 28.41 19.21 -8.23
N GLU A 79 27.70 18.12 -8.04
CA GLU A 79 26.24 18.05 -8.26
C GLU A 79 25.49 18.99 -7.31
N ALA A 80 25.86 19.06 -6.04
CA ALA A 80 25.18 19.90 -5.06
C ALA A 80 25.31 21.39 -5.41
N GLN A 81 26.51 21.81 -5.76
CA GLN A 81 26.75 23.18 -6.22
C GLN A 81 25.99 23.46 -7.52
N PHE A 82 26.01 22.53 -8.48
CA PHE A 82 25.30 22.71 -9.74
C PHE A 82 23.79 22.84 -9.54
N ARG A 83 23.19 21.99 -8.70
CA ARG A 83 21.75 22.05 -8.38
C ARG A 83 21.36 23.36 -7.71
N SER A 84 22.22 23.96 -6.90
CA SER A 84 21.96 25.21 -6.18
C SER A 84 22.27 26.49 -6.97
N THR A 85 22.98 26.40 -8.11
CA THR A 85 23.42 27.58 -8.85
C THR A 85 22.95 27.64 -10.31
N ASN A 86 22.58 26.51 -10.91
CA ASN A 86 22.17 26.49 -12.30
C ASN A 86 20.77 27.06 -12.49
N ALA A 87 20.64 28.13 -13.27
CA ALA A 87 19.37 28.83 -13.47
C ALA A 87 18.22 27.94 -13.97
N ARG A 88 18.52 26.99 -14.91
CA ARG A 88 17.48 26.07 -15.43
C ARG A 88 17.02 25.05 -14.39
N VAL A 89 17.96 24.52 -13.62
CA VAL A 89 17.64 23.61 -12.52
C VAL A 89 16.78 24.31 -11.48
N LEU A 90 17.19 25.52 -11.06
CA LEU A 90 16.44 26.33 -10.10
C LEU A 90 15.03 26.70 -10.61
N GLU A 91 14.88 27.02 -11.89
CA GLU A 91 13.57 27.29 -12.51
C GLU A 91 12.66 26.04 -12.44
N HIS A 92 13.16 24.86 -12.79
CA HIS A 92 12.39 23.63 -12.73
C HIS A 92 12.08 23.21 -11.30
N GLN A 93 13.01 23.41 -10.36
CA GLN A 93 12.77 23.18 -8.93
C GLN A 93 11.67 24.09 -8.40
N ALA A 94 11.73 25.38 -8.68
CA ALA A 94 10.71 26.33 -8.22
C ALA A 94 9.31 25.98 -8.76
N LYS A 95 9.20 25.59 -10.05
CA LYS A 95 7.93 25.13 -10.62
C LYS A 95 7.43 23.85 -9.97
N ARG A 96 8.31 22.87 -9.75
CA ARG A 96 8.00 21.60 -9.08
C ARG A 96 7.51 21.87 -7.66
N ASP A 97 8.22 22.69 -6.89
CA ASP A 97 7.91 22.94 -5.49
C ASP A 97 6.59 23.71 -5.35
N ALA A 98 6.35 24.70 -6.19
CA ALA A 98 5.07 25.41 -6.23
C ALA A 98 3.89 24.50 -6.60
N LEU A 99 4.08 23.63 -7.60
CA LEU A 99 3.09 22.64 -7.99
C LEU A 99 2.84 21.64 -6.85
N HIS A 100 3.90 21.14 -6.22
CA HIS A 100 3.81 20.19 -5.11
C HIS A 100 3.05 20.78 -3.91
N GLU A 101 3.36 22.02 -3.50
CA GLU A 101 2.65 22.70 -2.41
C GLU A 101 1.16 22.89 -2.71
N ARG A 102 0.85 23.39 -3.93
CA ARG A 102 -0.52 23.59 -4.38
C ARG A 102 -1.30 22.28 -4.44
N PHE A 103 -0.69 21.22 -4.97
CA PHE A 103 -1.27 19.88 -5.05
C PHE A 103 -1.51 19.26 -3.67
N ALA A 104 -0.52 19.34 -2.78
CA ALA A 104 -0.66 18.85 -1.41
C ALA A 104 -1.80 19.55 -0.67
N LYS A 105 -1.94 20.88 -0.85
CA LYS A 105 -3.05 21.65 -0.27
C LYS A 105 -4.40 21.20 -0.85
N ALA A 106 -4.51 21.06 -2.18
CA ALA A 106 -5.75 20.63 -2.82
C ALA A 106 -6.21 19.24 -2.35
N LEU A 107 -5.26 18.30 -2.14
CA LEU A 107 -5.56 16.98 -1.59
C LEU A 107 -6.00 17.05 -0.12
N ASN A 108 -5.32 17.86 0.70
CA ASN A 108 -5.65 17.99 2.12
C ASN A 108 -7.03 18.61 2.34
N ASP A 109 -7.37 19.60 1.52
CA ASP A 109 -8.65 20.30 1.58
C ASP A 109 -9.76 19.54 0.83
N ASN A 110 -9.45 18.40 0.21
CA ASN A 110 -10.33 17.63 -0.67
C ASN A 110 -10.98 18.51 -1.76
N ASN A 111 -10.20 19.47 -2.31
CA ASN A 111 -10.67 20.45 -3.27
C ASN A 111 -10.54 19.92 -4.70
N LEU A 112 -11.61 19.29 -5.19
CA LEU A 112 -11.64 18.68 -6.52
C LEU A 112 -11.53 19.70 -7.66
N GLU A 113 -12.09 20.89 -7.48
CA GLU A 113 -11.99 21.95 -8.49
C GLU A 113 -10.56 22.46 -8.62
N GLU A 114 -9.83 22.57 -7.51
CA GLU A 114 -8.43 22.94 -7.51
C GLU A 114 -7.56 21.87 -8.19
N LEU A 115 -7.84 20.56 -7.99
CA LEU A 115 -7.15 19.50 -8.72
C LEU A 115 -7.36 19.65 -10.24
N ARG A 116 -8.60 19.97 -10.66
CA ARG A 116 -8.88 20.25 -12.06
C ARG A 116 -8.13 21.48 -12.57
N GLN A 117 -8.13 22.56 -11.79
CA GLN A 117 -7.46 23.81 -12.16
C GLN A 117 -5.95 23.60 -12.31
N ILE A 118 -5.33 22.82 -11.44
CA ILE A 118 -3.91 22.40 -11.58
C ILE A 118 -3.66 21.70 -12.92
N ILE A 119 -4.52 20.74 -13.29
CA ILE A 119 -4.40 20.01 -14.57
C ILE A 119 -4.47 20.95 -15.76
N LEU A 120 -5.32 21.97 -15.70
CA LEU A 120 -5.49 22.96 -16.76
C LEU A 120 -4.32 23.94 -16.81
N ASP A 121 -3.87 24.47 -15.67
CA ASP A 121 -2.79 25.46 -15.56
C ASP A 121 -1.43 24.87 -15.99
N GLU A 122 -1.18 23.61 -15.57
CA GLU A 122 0.02 22.86 -15.96
C GLU A 122 -0.07 22.29 -17.38
N GLU A 123 -1.16 22.62 -18.09
CA GLU A 123 -1.38 22.19 -19.48
C GLU A 123 -1.23 20.67 -19.68
N ILE A 124 -1.64 19.88 -18.69
CA ILE A 124 -1.51 18.42 -18.73
C ILE A 124 -2.39 17.86 -19.85
N VAL A 125 -1.75 17.14 -20.77
CA VAL A 125 -2.43 16.53 -21.92
C VAL A 125 -2.80 15.07 -21.62
N CYS A 126 -3.89 14.62 -22.23
CA CYS A 126 -4.28 13.22 -22.19
C CYS A 126 -3.21 12.33 -22.83
N PRO A 127 -2.72 11.28 -22.16
CA PRO A 127 -1.69 10.39 -22.69
C PRO A 127 -2.07 9.68 -24.00
N ILE A 128 -3.36 9.55 -24.30
CA ILE A 128 -3.86 8.86 -25.49
C ILE A 128 -4.18 9.82 -26.62
N SER A 129 -4.99 10.87 -26.35
CA SER A 129 -5.44 11.80 -27.40
C SER A 129 -4.50 13.00 -27.59
N GLY A 130 -3.62 13.29 -26.63
CA GLY A 130 -2.79 14.48 -26.64
C GLY A 130 -3.56 15.79 -26.41
N THR A 131 -4.86 15.74 -26.12
CA THR A 131 -5.71 16.92 -25.94
C THR A 131 -5.85 17.29 -24.47
N LYS A 132 -6.26 18.54 -24.20
CA LYS A 132 -6.52 19.09 -22.85
C LYS A 132 -8.02 19.17 -22.54
N ASN A 133 -8.86 18.45 -23.26
CA ASN A 133 -10.32 18.52 -23.16
C ASN A 133 -10.82 17.69 -21.96
N TRP A 134 -10.58 18.20 -20.75
CA TRP A 134 -10.89 17.53 -19.49
C TRP A 134 -12.30 17.88 -18.98
N THR A 135 -12.93 16.90 -18.32
CA THR A 135 -14.18 17.11 -17.57
C THR A 135 -13.89 17.74 -16.20
N GLU A 136 -14.91 17.83 -15.37
CA GLU A 136 -14.75 18.09 -13.94
C GLU A 136 -14.16 16.87 -13.24
N VAL A 137 -13.42 17.10 -12.16
CA VAL A 137 -12.94 16.03 -11.26
C VAL A 137 -14.12 15.60 -10.37
N ARG A 138 -14.29 14.28 -10.22
CA ARG A 138 -15.35 13.69 -9.39
C ARG A 138 -14.74 12.67 -8.46
N GLN A 139 -15.27 12.56 -7.24
CA GLN A 139 -14.89 11.49 -6.34
C GLN A 139 -15.49 10.16 -6.81
N PHE A 140 -14.68 9.12 -6.73
CA PHE A 140 -15.06 7.76 -7.04
C PHE A 140 -14.75 6.87 -5.85
N ASN A 141 -15.78 6.34 -5.20
CA ASN A 141 -15.61 5.47 -4.06
C ASN A 141 -15.09 4.08 -4.51
N LEU A 142 -14.03 3.62 -3.86
CA LEU A 142 -13.39 2.35 -4.17
C LEU A 142 -14.07 1.14 -3.51
N MET A 143 -15.13 1.34 -2.72
CA MET A 143 -15.91 0.27 -2.13
C MET A 143 -16.79 -0.40 -3.17
N PHE A 144 -16.70 -1.73 -3.31
CA PHE A 144 -17.74 -2.49 -3.99
C PHE A 144 -18.99 -2.58 -3.10
N THR A 145 -20.15 -2.38 -3.69
CA THR A 145 -21.44 -2.46 -3.02
C THR A 145 -22.33 -3.50 -3.64
N THR A 146 -23.16 -4.13 -2.80
CA THR A 146 -24.27 -4.97 -3.23
C THR A 146 -25.45 -4.74 -2.30
N GLU A 147 -26.60 -5.29 -2.65
CA GLU A 147 -27.81 -5.20 -1.85
C GLU A 147 -28.15 -6.57 -1.24
N MET A 148 -28.50 -6.57 0.03
CA MET A 148 -28.91 -7.75 0.76
C MET A 148 -30.36 -7.58 1.22
N GLY A 149 -31.24 -8.45 0.76
CA GLY A 149 -32.68 -8.44 1.06
C GLY A 149 -33.45 -9.36 0.13
N SER A 150 -34.66 -9.73 0.50
CA SER A 150 -35.55 -10.59 -0.31
C SER A 150 -36.31 -9.80 -1.39
N THR A 151 -36.41 -8.49 -1.25
CA THR A 151 -37.09 -7.59 -2.19
C THR A 151 -36.22 -6.35 -2.41
N SER A 152 -36.39 -5.68 -3.53
CA SER A 152 -35.73 -4.39 -3.81
C SER A 152 -36.18 -3.26 -2.87
N GLU A 153 -37.41 -3.34 -2.36
CA GLU A 153 -37.94 -2.42 -1.36
C GLU A 153 -37.45 -2.85 0.03
N GLY A 154 -36.57 -2.09 0.65
CA GLY A 154 -36.01 -2.38 1.97
C GLY A 154 -34.73 -3.21 1.97
N ALA A 155 -34.13 -3.45 0.82
CA ALA A 155 -32.82 -4.09 0.74
C ALA A 155 -31.75 -3.22 1.44
N MET A 156 -30.91 -3.87 2.25
CA MET A 156 -29.81 -3.19 2.92
C MET A 156 -28.58 -3.16 2.01
N LYS A 157 -28.03 -1.97 1.80
CA LYS A 157 -26.76 -1.80 1.10
C LYS A 157 -25.63 -2.37 1.98
N VAL A 158 -24.88 -3.31 1.44
CA VAL A 158 -23.70 -3.89 2.08
C VAL A 158 -22.47 -3.71 1.19
N TYR A 159 -21.31 -3.85 1.78
CA TYR A 159 -20.03 -3.64 1.09
C TYR A 159 -19.18 -4.91 1.16
N LEU A 160 -18.44 -5.17 0.07
CA LEU A 160 -17.34 -6.12 0.12
C LEU A 160 -16.16 -5.43 0.82
N ARG A 161 -15.48 -6.14 1.72
CA ARG A 161 -14.36 -5.57 2.46
C ARG A 161 -13.22 -5.13 1.54
N PRO A 162 -12.72 -3.89 1.64
CA PRO A 162 -11.57 -3.40 0.88
C PRO A 162 -10.22 -3.76 1.53
N GLU A 163 -10.28 -4.30 2.77
CA GLU A 163 -9.15 -4.76 3.58
C GLU A 163 -9.63 -5.81 4.59
N THR A 164 -8.69 -6.57 5.13
CA THR A 164 -8.99 -7.58 6.15
C THR A 164 -8.89 -7.06 7.58
N ALA A 165 -8.31 -5.87 7.80
CA ALA A 165 -8.07 -5.27 9.11
C ALA A 165 -9.33 -5.09 9.96
N GLN A 166 -10.41 -4.57 9.38
CA GLN A 166 -11.62 -4.24 10.14
C GLN A 166 -12.30 -5.48 10.74
N GLY A 167 -12.19 -6.62 10.06
CA GLY A 167 -12.64 -7.91 10.60
C GLY A 167 -11.88 -8.31 11.86
N ILE A 168 -10.61 -7.94 11.96
CA ILE A 168 -9.78 -8.17 13.14
C ILE A 168 -10.25 -7.27 14.30
N PHE A 169 -10.42 -5.98 14.04
CA PHE A 169 -10.81 -5.03 15.09
C PHE A 169 -12.17 -5.34 15.72
N VAL A 170 -13.18 -5.68 14.91
CA VAL A 170 -14.50 -6.03 15.46
C VAL A 170 -14.50 -7.34 16.25
N ASN A 171 -13.54 -8.22 16.00
CA ASN A 171 -13.37 -9.47 16.71
C ASN A 171 -12.37 -9.40 17.88
N TYR A 172 -11.76 -8.24 18.13
CA TYR A 172 -10.75 -8.07 19.17
C TYR A 172 -11.17 -8.63 20.53
N LEU A 173 -12.33 -8.21 21.05
CA LEU A 173 -12.83 -8.68 22.36
C LEU A 173 -13.14 -10.17 22.37
N ASN A 174 -13.66 -10.71 21.27
CA ASN A 174 -13.97 -12.13 21.16
C ASN A 174 -12.68 -12.96 21.27
N VAL A 175 -11.67 -12.60 20.50
CA VAL A 175 -10.37 -13.29 20.48
C VAL A 175 -9.66 -13.13 21.82
N GLN A 176 -9.59 -11.88 22.34
CA GLN A 176 -8.91 -11.59 23.61
C GLN A 176 -9.50 -12.41 24.77
N LYS A 177 -10.83 -12.49 24.87
CA LYS A 177 -11.52 -13.22 25.95
C LYS A 177 -11.45 -14.74 25.77
N THR A 178 -11.77 -15.24 24.57
CA THR A 178 -11.78 -16.68 24.27
C THR A 178 -10.40 -17.29 24.37
N GLY A 179 -9.39 -16.60 23.80
CA GLY A 179 -7.99 -17.02 23.84
C GLY A 179 -7.27 -16.66 25.15
N ARG A 180 -7.93 -15.92 26.06
CA ARG A 180 -7.29 -15.36 27.28
C ARG A 180 -5.99 -14.63 26.96
N MET A 181 -5.99 -13.92 25.83
CA MET A 181 -4.80 -13.26 25.32
C MET A 181 -4.39 -12.11 26.24
N LYS A 182 -3.10 -12.01 26.46
CA LYS A 182 -2.46 -10.91 27.20
C LYS A 182 -1.70 -10.02 26.24
N ILE A 183 -1.73 -8.71 26.46
CA ILE A 183 -0.92 -7.75 25.69
C ILE A 183 0.56 -7.93 26.06
N PRO A 184 1.49 -7.95 25.07
CA PRO A 184 1.23 -7.77 23.64
C PRO A 184 0.79 -9.07 22.92
N PHE A 185 -0.18 -8.98 22.03
CA PHE A 185 -0.61 -10.10 21.19
C PHE A 185 -1.11 -9.63 19.84
N GLY A 186 -1.09 -10.53 18.86
CA GLY A 186 -1.54 -10.27 17.50
C GLY A 186 -2.74 -11.10 17.08
N ILE A 187 -3.55 -10.54 16.19
CA ILE A 187 -4.60 -11.26 15.46
C ILE A 187 -4.28 -11.11 13.97
N ALA A 188 -4.21 -12.23 13.27
CA ALA A 188 -3.88 -12.27 11.85
C ALA A 188 -4.99 -12.90 11.02
N GLN A 189 -5.12 -12.47 9.79
CA GLN A 189 -6.04 -13.00 8.81
C GLN A 189 -5.41 -13.02 7.42
N ILE A 190 -5.68 -14.07 6.65
CA ILE A 190 -5.46 -14.11 5.20
C ILE A 190 -6.83 -14.21 4.55
N GLY A 191 -7.08 -13.42 3.52
CA GLY A 191 -8.34 -13.51 2.80
C GLY A 191 -8.49 -12.50 1.68
N LYS A 192 -9.56 -12.68 0.92
CA LYS A 192 -9.92 -11.79 -0.18
C LYS A 192 -10.29 -10.41 0.30
N ALA A 193 -9.79 -9.40 -0.42
CA ALA A 193 -10.20 -8.01 -0.32
C ALA A 193 -10.58 -7.48 -1.71
N PHE A 194 -11.38 -6.43 -1.76
CA PHE A 194 -12.03 -5.96 -2.98
C PHE A 194 -11.93 -4.44 -3.07
N ARG A 195 -11.35 -3.93 -4.15
CA ARG A 195 -11.30 -2.50 -4.42
C ARG A 195 -11.77 -2.22 -5.82
N ASN A 196 -12.72 -1.34 -5.99
CA ASN A 196 -13.29 -0.97 -7.27
C ASN A 196 -12.31 -0.12 -8.08
N GLU A 197 -11.14 -0.69 -8.37
CA GLU A 197 -10.09 -0.06 -9.14
C GLU A 197 -10.58 0.28 -10.54
N ILE A 198 -10.31 1.50 -11.00
CA ILE A 198 -10.73 1.97 -12.32
C ILE A 198 -9.98 1.22 -13.39
N VAL A 199 -8.67 1.07 -13.23
CA VAL A 199 -7.78 0.37 -14.15
C VAL A 199 -6.97 -0.65 -13.37
N ALA A 200 -7.27 -1.94 -13.58
CA ALA A 200 -6.37 -3.01 -13.23
C ALA A 200 -5.16 -2.96 -14.18
N ARG A 201 -3.94 -3.05 -13.64
CA ARG A 201 -2.70 -2.95 -14.43
C ARG A 201 -1.54 -3.68 -13.77
N GLN A 202 -0.47 -3.88 -14.55
CA GLN A 202 0.74 -4.55 -14.07
C GLN A 202 0.45 -5.98 -13.61
N PHE A 203 -0.32 -6.71 -14.43
CA PHE A 203 -0.75 -8.08 -14.17
C PHE A 203 -1.46 -8.19 -12.81
N ILE A 204 -1.01 -9.05 -11.89
CA ILE A 204 -1.60 -9.24 -10.57
C ILE A 204 -1.16 -8.20 -9.52
N PHE A 205 -0.38 -7.18 -9.92
CA PHE A 205 0.07 -6.15 -8.99
C PHE A 205 -1.08 -5.24 -8.52
N ARG A 206 -2.03 -4.95 -9.43
CA ARG A 206 -3.22 -4.14 -9.12
C ARG A 206 -4.47 -4.77 -9.74
N MET A 207 -5.29 -5.35 -8.89
CA MET A 207 -6.52 -6.06 -9.23
C MET A 207 -7.70 -5.51 -8.43
N ARG A 208 -8.92 -5.84 -8.86
CA ARG A 208 -10.15 -5.50 -8.13
C ARG A 208 -10.49 -6.47 -7.03
N GLU A 209 -10.07 -7.71 -7.18
CA GLU A 209 -10.13 -8.79 -6.18
C GLU A 209 -8.71 -9.30 -5.96
N PHE A 210 -8.24 -9.30 -4.73
CA PHE A 210 -6.88 -9.69 -4.37
C PHE A 210 -6.84 -10.33 -2.98
N GLU A 211 -5.73 -10.94 -2.63
CA GLU A 211 -5.54 -11.50 -1.29
C GLU A 211 -4.64 -10.60 -0.45
N GLN A 212 -5.11 -10.32 0.76
CA GLN A 212 -4.30 -9.68 1.81
C GLN A 212 -3.98 -10.68 2.92
N MET A 213 -2.80 -10.50 3.50
CA MET A 213 -2.38 -11.15 4.74
C MET A 213 -2.03 -10.04 5.73
N GLU A 214 -2.88 -9.85 6.71
CA GLU A 214 -2.76 -8.77 7.69
C GLU A 214 -2.66 -9.32 9.10
N MET A 215 -1.87 -8.64 9.91
CA MET A 215 -1.82 -8.83 11.36
C MET A 215 -1.98 -7.47 12.04
N GLN A 216 -2.84 -7.44 13.03
CA GLN A 216 -2.98 -6.31 13.95
C GLN A 216 -2.40 -6.75 15.31
N PHE A 217 -1.30 -6.12 15.70
CA PHE A 217 -0.59 -6.44 16.93
C PHE A 217 -0.89 -5.39 17.99
N PHE A 218 -1.53 -5.82 19.07
CA PHE A 218 -2.04 -4.95 20.12
C PHE A 218 -0.98 -4.78 21.22
N VAL A 219 -0.70 -3.53 21.56
CA VAL A 219 0.36 -3.15 22.51
C VAL A 219 -0.14 -2.13 23.54
N ARG A 220 0.61 -1.94 24.60
CA ARG A 220 0.34 -0.85 25.57
C ARG A 220 0.55 0.52 24.91
N PRO A 221 -0.31 1.51 25.19
CA PRO A 221 -0.05 2.89 24.80
C PRO A 221 1.30 3.37 25.35
N GLY A 222 2.13 3.97 24.47
CA GLY A 222 3.49 4.42 24.78
C GLY A 222 4.60 3.41 24.41
N GLU A 223 4.25 2.14 24.13
CA GLU A 223 5.22 1.13 23.67
C GLU A 223 5.19 0.96 22.12
N GLU A 224 4.27 1.61 21.43
CA GLU A 224 4.00 1.39 20.02
C GLU A 224 5.21 1.66 19.12
N MET A 225 6.03 2.64 19.42
CA MET A 225 7.18 2.98 18.58
C MET A 225 8.31 1.95 18.68
N GLU A 226 8.45 1.30 19.83
CA GLU A 226 9.40 0.20 19.99
C GLU A 226 8.93 -1.03 19.23
N TRP A 227 7.66 -1.40 19.37
CA TRP A 227 7.05 -2.50 18.63
C TRP A 227 7.04 -2.26 17.12
N PHE A 228 6.81 -1.03 16.68
CA PHE A 228 6.92 -0.65 15.28
C PHE A 228 8.32 -0.95 14.72
N LYS A 229 9.38 -0.55 15.43
CA LYS A 229 10.76 -0.83 15.02
C LYS A 229 11.06 -2.32 14.98
N GLN A 230 10.58 -3.08 15.96
CA GLN A 230 10.76 -4.53 16.02
C GLN A 230 10.06 -5.23 14.84
N TRP A 231 8.80 -4.88 14.57
CA TRP A 231 8.05 -5.44 13.45
C TRP A 231 8.64 -5.02 12.12
N LYS A 232 9.03 -3.77 11.92
CA LYS A 232 9.74 -3.30 10.72
C LYS A 232 10.95 -4.19 10.42
N ALA A 233 11.81 -4.43 11.39
CA ALA A 233 12.99 -5.28 11.23
C ALA A 233 12.63 -6.75 11.00
N THR A 234 11.65 -7.28 11.72
CA THR A 234 11.22 -8.69 11.63
C THR A 234 10.61 -8.98 10.25
N ARG A 235 9.82 -8.06 9.73
CA ARG A 235 9.18 -8.24 8.42
C ARG A 235 10.18 -8.20 7.27
N LEU A 236 11.13 -7.26 7.31
CA LEU A 236 12.20 -7.25 6.29
C LEU A 236 13.02 -8.55 6.31
N LYS A 237 13.39 -9.04 7.50
CA LYS A 237 14.09 -10.34 7.62
C LYS A 237 13.28 -11.49 7.02
N TRP A 238 11.96 -11.49 7.21
CA TRP A 238 11.08 -12.50 6.61
C TRP A 238 11.10 -12.44 5.08
N HIS A 239 11.03 -11.25 4.48
CA HIS A 239 11.16 -11.08 3.04
C HIS A 239 12.53 -11.54 2.52
N GLN A 240 13.61 -11.17 3.20
CA GLN A 240 14.96 -11.58 2.84
C GLN A 240 15.17 -13.10 2.95
N ALA A 241 14.52 -13.75 3.93
CA ALA A 241 14.57 -15.19 4.11
C ALA A 241 13.89 -15.97 2.96
N MET A 242 13.12 -15.31 2.10
CA MET A 242 12.62 -15.93 0.86
C MET A 242 13.73 -16.20 -0.16
N GLY A 243 14.91 -15.57 -0.04
CA GLY A 243 16.09 -15.88 -0.86
C GLY A 243 16.07 -15.26 -2.26
N LEU A 244 15.35 -14.15 -2.46
CA LEU A 244 15.23 -13.47 -3.76
C LEU A 244 16.32 -12.40 -4.01
N GLY A 245 17.26 -12.21 -3.06
CA GLY A 245 18.28 -11.16 -3.07
C GLY A 245 17.94 -10.03 -2.08
N ASN A 246 18.84 -9.79 -1.12
CA ASN A 246 18.62 -8.80 -0.07
C ASN A 246 18.60 -7.38 -0.63
N GLU A 247 19.38 -7.12 -1.67
CA GLU A 247 19.52 -5.85 -2.39
C GLU A 247 18.25 -5.43 -3.13
N LYS A 248 17.35 -6.37 -3.39
CA LYS A 248 16.06 -6.12 -4.06
C LYS A 248 14.99 -5.58 -3.13
N TYR A 249 15.26 -5.47 -1.84
CA TYR A 249 14.34 -4.94 -0.85
C TYR A 249 14.85 -3.63 -0.28
N ARG A 250 13.94 -2.69 -0.06
CA ARG A 250 14.23 -1.45 0.65
C ARG A 250 13.05 -1.00 1.50
N TYR A 251 13.32 -0.12 2.47
CA TYR A 251 12.26 0.62 3.15
C TYR A 251 11.91 1.89 2.38
N HIS A 252 10.65 2.24 2.46
CA HIS A 252 10.13 3.54 2.05
C HIS A 252 9.34 4.11 3.24
N ASP A 253 9.96 4.99 4.02
CA ASP A 253 9.30 5.64 5.15
C ASP A 253 8.37 6.74 4.63
N HIS A 254 7.14 6.81 5.16
CA HIS A 254 6.15 7.78 4.72
C HIS A 254 6.40 9.15 5.35
N GLU A 255 6.56 10.17 4.55
CA GLU A 255 6.65 11.57 5.00
C GLU A 255 5.27 12.10 5.42
N LYS A 256 4.21 11.67 4.72
CA LYS A 256 2.83 12.03 5.01
C LYS A 256 2.09 10.82 5.58
N LEU A 257 1.73 10.92 6.85
CA LEU A 257 1.02 9.86 7.55
C LEU A 257 -0.50 9.96 7.34
N ALA A 258 -1.16 8.79 7.33
CA ALA A 258 -2.61 8.73 7.44
C ALA A 258 -3.07 9.26 8.80
N HIS A 259 -4.30 9.77 8.87
CA HIS A 259 -4.84 10.40 10.09
C HIS A 259 -4.91 9.48 11.32
N TYR A 260 -4.84 8.18 11.10
CA TYR A 260 -4.86 7.15 12.16
C TYR A 260 -3.46 6.69 12.58
N ALA A 261 -2.41 7.10 11.90
CA ALA A 261 -1.07 6.58 12.11
C ALA A 261 -0.13 7.65 12.67
N ASN A 262 0.80 7.24 13.56
CA ASN A 262 1.91 8.07 14.02
C ASN A 262 3.27 7.61 13.47
N ALA A 263 3.32 6.47 12.78
CA ALA A 263 4.45 6.01 11.98
C ALA A 263 3.97 5.07 10.86
N ALA A 264 4.61 5.14 9.70
CA ALA A 264 4.34 4.25 8.58
C ALA A 264 5.60 4.02 7.73
N THR A 265 5.77 2.81 7.23
CA THR A 265 6.83 2.43 6.29
C THR A 265 6.34 1.31 5.40
N ASP A 266 6.77 1.33 4.14
CA ASP A 266 6.59 0.20 3.24
C ASP A 266 7.88 -0.59 3.12
N ILE A 267 7.75 -1.89 2.90
CA ILE A 267 8.80 -2.71 2.32
C ILE A 267 8.51 -2.80 0.83
N GLU A 268 9.42 -2.28 0.04
CA GLU A 268 9.36 -2.33 -1.41
C GLU A 268 10.28 -3.42 -1.95
N PHE A 269 9.84 -4.04 -3.06
CA PHE A 269 10.62 -4.99 -3.85
C PHE A 269 10.88 -4.43 -5.24
N GLU A 270 12.07 -4.71 -5.79
CA GLU A 270 12.45 -4.34 -7.16
C GLU A 270 11.74 -5.22 -8.19
N MET A 271 10.58 -4.75 -8.64
CA MET A 271 9.82 -5.36 -9.73
C MET A 271 10.43 -4.99 -11.10
N PRO A 272 10.08 -5.67 -12.20
CA PRO A 272 10.52 -5.28 -13.55
C PRO A 272 10.16 -3.84 -13.96
N PHE A 273 9.21 -3.24 -13.24
CA PHE A 273 8.74 -1.85 -13.43
C PHE A 273 9.11 -0.92 -12.27
N GLY A 274 10.22 -1.23 -11.58
CA GLY A 274 10.78 -0.45 -10.48
C GLY A 274 10.35 -0.90 -9.09
N PHE A 275 10.89 -0.25 -8.07
CA PHE A 275 10.53 -0.55 -6.68
C PHE A 275 9.07 -0.28 -6.41
N LYS A 276 8.41 -1.27 -5.79
CA LYS A 276 6.99 -1.21 -5.45
C LYS A 276 6.73 -1.89 -4.11
N GLU A 277 5.79 -1.32 -3.39
CA GLU A 277 5.29 -1.82 -2.11
C GLU A 277 4.80 -3.26 -2.21
N VAL A 278 5.29 -4.12 -1.33
CA VAL A 278 4.83 -5.49 -1.12
C VAL A 278 4.25 -5.71 0.26
N GLU A 279 4.65 -4.89 1.25
CA GLU A 279 4.12 -4.90 2.61
C GLU A 279 4.15 -3.49 3.21
N GLY A 280 3.04 -3.07 3.82
CA GLY A 280 2.94 -1.87 4.64
C GLY A 280 3.05 -2.21 6.12
N ILE A 281 3.73 -1.37 6.90
CA ILE A 281 3.83 -1.49 8.35
C ILE A 281 3.46 -0.14 8.97
N HIS A 282 2.44 -0.14 9.84
CA HIS A 282 1.87 1.09 10.39
C HIS A 282 1.73 1.01 11.90
N SER A 283 2.04 2.10 12.59
CA SER A 283 1.58 2.32 13.95
C SER A 283 0.28 3.11 13.90
N ARG A 284 -0.85 2.43 14.11
CA ARG A 284 -2.22 2.95 13.90
C ARG A 284 -2.81 3.63 15.14
N THR A 285 -2.04 3.76 16.21
CA THR A 285 -2.52 4.23 17.51
C THR A 285 -3.71 3.39 18.02
N ASN A 286 -4.66 3.98 18.74
CA ASN A 286 -5.91 3.32 19.15
C ASN A 286 -7.11 3.71 18.26
N PHE A 287 -6.87 4.32 17.11
CA PHE A 287 -7.90 4.92 16.28
C PHE A 287 -9.05 3.95 15.96
N ASP A 288 -8.73 2.80 15.36
CA ASP A 288 -9.74 1.84 14.89
C ASP A 288 -10.60 1.32 16.05
N LEU A 289 -9.97 0.87 17.14
CA LEU A 289 -10.70 0.36 18.30
C LEU A 289 -11.58 1.44 18.93
N SER A 290 -11.10 2.67 19.02
CA SER A 290 -11.86 3.82 19.54
C SER A 290 -13.06 4.17 18.65
N GLN A 291 -12.90 4.11 17.32
CA GLN A 291 -14.01 4.32 16.40
C GLN A 291 -15.06 3.20 16.51
N HIS A 292 -14.64 1.93 16.58
CA HIS A 292 -15.56 0.83 16.78
C HIS A 292 -16.26 0.90 18.14
N GLU A 293 -15.59 1.34 19.21
CA GLU A 293 -16.18 1.62 20.50
C GLU A 293 -17.29 2.68 20.38
N LYS A 294 -16.98 3.82 19.73
CA LYS A 294 -17.90 4.93 19.50
C LYS A 294 -19.17 4.51 18.74
N PHE A 295 -19.00 3.75 17.64
CA PHE A 295 -20.11 3.37 16.78
C PHE A 295 -20.93 2.19 17.31
N SER A 296 -20.33 1.33 18.12
CA SER A 296 -21.03 0.18 18.74
C SER A 296 -21.63 0.47 20.10
N GLY A 297 -21.17 1.52 20.78
CA GLY A 297 -21.49 1.80 22.19
C GLY A 297 -20.89 0.80 23.18
N LYS A 298 -20.05 -0.13 22.70
CA LYS A 298 -19.38 -1.14 23.53
C LYS A 298 -17.97 -0.70 23.85
N LYS A 299 -17.58 -0.74 25.14
CA LYS A 299 -16.19 -0.53 25.53
C LYS A 299 -15.27 -1.59 24.95
N ILE A 300 -14.27 -1.18 24.19
CA ILE A 300 -13.24 -2.04 23.58
C ILE A 300 -11.92 -1.74 24.28
N GLN A 301 -11.81 -2.17 25.53
CA GLN A 301 -10.67 -1.91 26.38
C GLN A 301 -10.06 -3.23 26.88
N TYR A 302 -8.78 -3.20 27.17
CA TYR A 302 -8.03 -4.25 27.84
C TYR A 302 -7.85 -3.85 29.30
N PHE A 303 -8.20 -4.74 30.23
CA PHE A 303 -7.82 -4.59 31.62
C PHE A 303 -6.42 -5.20 31.81
N ASP A 304 -5.46 -4.39 32.16
CA ASP A 304 -4.10 -4.79 32.42
C ASP A 304 -3.92 -5.09 33.92
N PRO A 305 -3.76 -6.39 34.29
CA PRO A 305 -3.63 -6.75 35.71
C PRO A 305 -2.30 -6.30 36.33
N GLU A 306 -1.26 -6.07 35.52
CA GLU A 306 0.04 -5.59 36.01
C GLU A 306 -0.03 -4.11 36.41
N LEU A 307 -0.72 -3.32 35.60
CA LEU A 307 -0.90 -1.88 35.82
C LEU A 307 -2.17 -1.56 36.65
N ASN A 308 -3.02 -2.56 36.89
CA ASN A 308 -4.34 -2.42 37.52
C ASN A 308 -5.20 -1.32 36.90
N GLN A 309 -5.18 -1.19 35.56
CA GLN A 309 -5.93 -0.19 34.82
C GLN A 309 -6.46 -0.72 33.49
N SER A 310 -7.50 -0.05 32.98
CA SER A 310 -8.07 -0.35 31.66
C SER A 310 -7.65 0.73 30.65
N TYR A 311 -7.31 0.32 29.45
CA TYR A 311 -7.00 1.21 28.33
C TYR A 311 -7.42 0.59 26.98
N THR A 312 -7.59 1.43 25.97
CA THR A 312 -7.72 0.99 24.58
C THR A 312 -6.33 0.75 24.04
N PRO A 313 -5.99 -0.49 23.60
CA PRO A 313 -4.65 -0.80 23.08
C PRO A 313 -4.28 0.03 21.86
N TYR A 314 -2.97 0.27 21.69
CA TYR A 314 -2.42 0.76 20.45
C TYR A 314 -2.13 -0.42 19.51
N VAL A 315 -2.05 -0.15 18.22
CA VAL A 315 -1.99 -1.20 17.20
C VAL A 315 -0.80 -0.99 16.26
N ILE A 316 -0.03 -2.06 16.07
CA ILE A 316 0.95 -2.17 14.99
C ILE A 316 0.39 -3.08 13.92
N GLU A 317 0.21 -2.56 12.74
CA GLU A 317 -0.26 -3.29 11.58
C GLU A 317 0.91 -3.77 10.74
N THR A 318 0.79 -4.99 10.20
CA THR A 318 1.57 -5.46 9.05
C THR A 318 0.58 -5.96 8.01
N SER A 319 0.65 -5.40 6.80
CA SER A 319 -0.27 -5.69 5.71
C SER A 319 0.46 -6.06 4.44
N ILE A 320 0.26 -7.27 3.95
CA ILE A 320 0.93 -7.86 2.79
C ILE A 320 -0.08 -8.07 1.67
N GLY A 321 0.27 -7.62 0.47
CA GLY A 321 -0.39 -8.07 -0.75
C GLY A 321 0.15 -9.45 -1.16
N VAL A 322 -0.62 -10.51 -0.93
CA VAL A 322 -0.17 -11.89 -1.21
C VAL A 322 0.17 -12.07 -2.69
N ASP A 323 -0.67 -11.53 -3.58
CA ASP A 323 -0.44 -11.56 -5.03
C ASP A 323 0.83 -10.80 -5.45
N ARG A 324 1.14 -9.69 -4.75
CA ARG A 324 2.37 -8.92 -4.99
C ARG A 324 3.62 -9.69 -4.56
N VAL A 325 3.56 -10.39 -3.42
CA VAL A 325 4.66 -11.26 -2.97
C VAL A 325 4.82 -12.43 -3.93
N PHE A 326 3.74 -13.05 -4.40
CA PHE A 326 3.81 -14.09 -5.43
C PHE A 326 4.48 -13.56 -6.71
N LEU A 327 4.10 -12.37 -7.18
CA LEU A 327 4.73 -11.74 -8.34
C LEU A 327 6.23 -11.46 -8.10
N SER A 328 6.61 -11.03 -6.88
CA SER A 328 8.01 -10.84 -6.50
C SER A 328 8.81 -12.13 -6.58
N VAL A 329 8.22 -13.24 -6.10
CA VAL A 329 8.85 -14.57 -6.15
C VAL A 329 9.06 -15.00 -7.60
N MET A 330 8.04 -14.84 -8.46
CA MET A 330 8.14 -15.20 -9.87
C MET A 330 9.17 -14.33 -10.61
N ALA A 331 9.09 -13.01 -10.45
CA ALA A 331 10.01 -12.07 -11.09
C ALA A 331 11.46 -12.22 -10.57
N GLY A 332 11.62 -12.39 -9.26
CA GLY A 332 12.93 -12.56 -8.64
C GLY A 332 13.61 -13.89 -8.96
N SER A 333 12.83 -14.92 -9.33
CA SER A 333 13.33 -16.25 -9.68
C SER A 333 13.50 -16.46 -11.18
N TYR A 334 12.97 -15.56 -12.02
CA TYR A 334 13.15 -15.63 -13.48
C TYR A 334 14.62 -15.43 -13.84
N CYS A 335 15.18 -16.32 -14.65
CA CYS A 335 16.57 -16.26 -15.09
C CYS A 335 16.70 -16.78 -16.52
N GLU A 336 17.47 -16.07 -17.34
CA GLU A 336 17.92 -16.54 -18.64
C GLU A 336 19.35 -17.06 -18.53
N GLU A 337 19.59 -18.28 -18.93
CA GLU A 337 20.90 -18.93 -18.89
C GLU A 337 21.38 -19.21 -20.30
N THR A 338 22.64 -18.93 -20.58
CA THR A 338 23.30 -19.36 -21.80
C THR A 338 24.02 -20.67 -21.54
N LEU A 339 23.67 -21.70 -22.31
CA LEU A 339 24.27 -23.01 -22.24
C LEU A 339 25.66 -23.03 -22.92
N GLU A 340 26.47 -24.06 -22.68
CA GLU A 340 27.81 -24.22 -23.27
C GLU A 340 27.79 -24.24 -24.80
N ASN A 341 26.69 -24.69 -25.40
CA ASN A 341 26.48 -24.72 -26.84
C ASN A 341 26.03 -23.36 -27.44
N GLY A 342 25.92 -22.31 -26.61
CA GLY A 342 25.46 -20.97 -27.01
C GLY A 342 23.96 -20.77 -27.07
N GLU A 343 23.14 -21.81 -26.78
CA GLU A 343 21.69 -21.68 -26.71
C GLU A 343 21.27 -21.00 -25.41
N THR A 344 20.18 -20.23 -25.47
CA THR A 344 19.58 -19.60 -24.28
C THR A 344 18.38 -20.41 -23.80
N ARG A 345 18.29 -20.62 -22.51
CA ARG A 345 17.10 -21.19 -21.89
C ARG A 345 16.56 -20.29 -20.77
N VAL A 346 15.25 -20.31 -20.58
CA VAL A 346 14.58 -19.66 -19.45
C VAL A 346 14.45 -20.66 -18.30
N VAL A 347 14.83 -20.26 -17.11
CA VAL A 347 14.78 -21.06 -15.89
C VAL A 347 14.08 -20.26 -14.79
N LEU A 348 13.21 -20.92 -14.03
CA LEU A 348 12.64 -20.38 -12.80
C LEU A 348 13.45 -20.91 -11.61
N LYS A 349 14.40 -20.11 -11.11
CA LYS A 349 15.26 -20.45 -9.97
C LYS A 349 14.57 -20.21 -8.64
N LEU A 350 13.52 -20.97 -8.35
CA LEU A 350 12.82 -20.84 -7.08
C LEU A 350 13.72 -21.23 -5.92
N PRO A 351 13.78 -20.43 -4.85
CA PRO A 351 14.41 -20.84 -3.59
C PRO A 351 13.80 -22.16 -3.09
N ALA A 352 14.64 -23.04 -2.53
CA ALA A 352 14.20 -24.38 -2.09
C ALA A 352 13.03 -24.32 -1.09
N ALA A 353 13.00 -23.29 -0.23
CA ALA A 353 11.90 -23.09 0.72
C ALA A 353 10.54 -22.86 0.01
N LEU A 354 10.53 -22.24 -1.17
CA LEU A 354 9.34 -21.88 -1.92
C LEU A 354 9.01 -22.86 -3.05
N ALA A 355 9.97 -23.67 -3.49
CA ALA A 355 9.76 -24.63 -4.57
C ALA A 355 8.65 -25.64 -4.21
N PRO A 356 7.64 -25.88 -5.06
CA PRO A 356 6.56 -26.84 -4.80
C PRO A 356 7.09 -28.26 -4.61
N ILE A 357 8.07 -28.65 -5.44
CA ILE A 357 8.74 -29.93 -5.38
C ILE A 357 10.14 -29.72 -4.81
N LYS A 358 10.41 -30.31 -3.65
CA LYS A 358 11.69 -30.14 -2.92
C LYS A 358 12.77 -31.08 -3.43
N LEU A 359 12.39 -32.25 -3.91
CA LEU A 359 13.27 -33.31 -4.35
C LEU A 359 12.58 -34.16 -5.42
N ALA A 360 13.33 -34.55 -6.44
CA ALA A 360 12.89 -35.55 -7.42
C ALA A 360 13.96 -36.64 -7.54
N VAL A 361 13.52 -37.90 -7.56
CA VAL A 361 14.38 -39.06 -7.85
C VAL A 361 14.06 -39.51 -9.26
N LEU A 362 15.05 -39.42 -10.13
CA LEU A 362 14.93 -39.79 -11.52
C LEU A 362 15.74 -41.05 -11.83
N PRO A 363 15.26 -41.96 -12.69
CA PRO A 363 16.06 -43.09 -13.13
C PRO A 363 17.25 -42.65 -14.00
N LEU A 364 18.42 -43.23 -13.75
CA LEU A 364 19.63 -42.91 -14.51
C LEU A 364 19.54 -43.41 -15.97
N VAL A 365 18.86 -44.53 -16.17
CA VAL A 365 18.64 -45.19 -17.47
C VAL A 365 17.17 -45.57 -17.59
N LYS A 366 16.70 -45.65 -18.86
CA LYS A 366 15.34 -46.15 -19.16
C LYS A 366 15.25 -47.66 -18.95
#